data_77f50a590f4269a8c2bfd84a8543e85b
#
_entry.id   77f50a590f4269a8c2bfd84a8543e85b
#
_cell.length_a   1.000
_cell.length_b   1.000
_cell.length_c   1.000
_cell.angle_alpha   90.00
_cell.angle_beta   90.00
_cell.angle_gamma   90.00
#
_symmetry.space_group_name_H-M   'P 1'
#
loop_
_entity.id
_entity.type
_entity.pdbx_description
1 polymer ?
#
loop_
_entity_poly.entity_id
_entity_poly.type
_entity_poly.pdbx_seq_one_letter_code
_entity_poly.pdbx_strand_id
1 'polypeptide(L)'
;MPRIGCWVEALAMFGLPTGVPVAGYGPRGFAEAVANIRASIAPGVPAVLLANHGVLVFHRTPELAILVGGVVEEAAQAGLNAGSIGGPVEIPEELRVAALQRAMAFESQGTRHA
;
A
#
# COMPACT_ATOMS: atom_id res chain seq x y z
N MET A 1 -15.24 -4.16 -3.41
CA MET A 1 -13.84 -4.55 -3.68
C MET A 1 -13.07 -4.53 -2.38
N PRO A 2 -12.47 -5.62 -2.00
CA PRO A 2 -11.81 -5.70 -0.70
C PRO A 2 -10.50 -4.92 -0.59
N ARG A 3 -9.75 -4.75 -1.68
CA ARG A 3 -8.46 -4.04 -1.63
C ARG A 3 -7.88 -3.79 -3.02
N ILE A 4 -6.84 -2.95 -3.07
CA ILE A 4 -6.01 -2.81 -4.25
C ILE A 4 -4.93 -3.90 -4.17
N GLY A 5 -4.89 -4.79 -5.14
CA GLY A 5 -3.91 -5.87 -5.18
C GLY A 5 -2.53 -5.39 -5.59
N CYS A 6 -1.52 -6.24 -5.40
CA CYS A 6 -0.14 -5.89 -5.75
C CYS A 6 0.13 -6.30 -7.21
N TRP A 7 -0.31 -5.48 -8.15
CA TRP A 7 -0.10 -5.68 -9.59
C TRP A 7 0.87 -4.67 -10.21
N VAL A 8 1.45 -3.79 -9.40
CA VAL A 8 2.58 -2.95 -9.80
C VAL A 8 3.73 -3.19 -8.84
N GLU A 9 4.95 -3.32 -9.37
CA GLU A 9 6.12 -3.66 -8.55
C GLU A 9 6.40 -2.63 -7.47
N ALA A 10 6.20 -1.36 -7.75
CA ALA A 10 6.44 -0.29 -6.79
C ALA A 10 5.66 -0.47 -5.50
N LEU A 11 4.46 -1.05 -5.57
CA LEU A 11 3.65 -1.30 -4.38
C LEU A 11 4.36 -2.27 -3.42
N ALA A 12 4.94 -3.35 -3.96
CA ALA A 12 5.72 -4.30 -3.16
C ALA A 12 6.97 -3.65 -2.58
N MET A 13 7.67 -2.84 -3.38
CA MET A 13 8.90 -2.17 -2.96
C MET A 13 8.67 -1.19 -1.79
N PHE A 14 7.50 -0.56 -1.74
CA PHE A 14 7.16 0.37 -0.66
C PHE A 14 6.55 -0.30 0.57
N GLY A 15 6.50 -1.63 0.62
CA GLY A 15 6.06 -2.33 1.82
C GLY A 15 4.60 -2.81 1.77
N LEU A 16 4.04 -2.93 0.58
CA LEU A 16 2.66 -3.40 0.37
C LEU A 16 2.63 -4.64 -0.53
N PRO A 17 3.41 -5.69 -0.22
CA PRO A 17 3.47 -6.87 -1.08
C PRO A 17 2.16 -7.67 -1.14
N THR A 18 1.28 -7.48 -0.18
CA THR A 18 -0.04 -8.13 -0.18
C THR A 18 -1.15 -7.22 -0.68
N GLY A 19 -0.79 -6.04 -1.20
CA GLY A 19 -1.75 -5.04 -1.63
C GLY A 19 -2.09 -4.04 -0.52
N VAL A 20 -3.00 -3.13 -0.83
CA VAL A 20 -3.42 -2.08 0.12
C VAL A 20 -4.66 -2.55 0.87
N PRO A 21 -4.60 -2.71 2.19
CA PRO A 21 -5.77 -3.13 2.95
C PRO A 21 -6.85 -2.05 3.00
N VAL A 22 -8.08 -2.46 3.27
CA VAL A 22 -9.22 -1.56 3.43
C VAL A 22 -9.75 -1.65 4.85
N ALA A 23 -9.76 -0.53 5.56
CA ALA A 23 -10.39 -0.43 6.86
C ALA A 23 -11.90 -0.24 6.70
N GLY A 24 -12.68 -0.96 7.50
CA GLY A 24 -14.13 -0.83 7.51
C GLY A 24 -14.56 0.61 7.83
N TYR A 25 -15.72 1.02 7.33
CA TYR A 25 -16.24 2.35 7.57
C TYR A 25 -16.47 2.58 9.08
N GLY A 26 -16.04 3.73 9.55
CA GLY A 26 -16.33 4.23 10.87
C GLY A 26 -16.52 5.74 10.77
N PRO A 27 -17.55 6.31 11.43
CA PRO A 27 -17.80 7.75 11.35
C PRO A 27 -16.57 8.54 11.82
N ARG A 28 -16.28 9.62 11.10
CA ARG A 28 -15.15 10.50 11.38
C ARG A 28 -15.22 11.03 12.82
N GLY A 29 -14.14 10.87 13.56
CA GLY A 29 -14.04 11.33 14.94
C GLY A 29 -14.54 10.33 15.98
N PHE A 30 -15.04 9.16 15.56
CA PHE A 30 -15.52 8.14 16.50
C PHE A 30 -14.42 7.07 16.73
N ALA A 31 -14.44 6.47 17.91
CA ALA A 31 -13.50 5.42 18.30
C ALA A 31 -13.57 4.21 17.36
N GLU A 32 -14.72 3.94 16.77
CA GLU A 32 -14.91 2.86 15.81
C GLU A 32 -14.01 3.04 14.58
N ALA A 33 -13.88 4.27 14.06
CA ALA A 33 -13.01 4.55 12.93
C ALA A 33 -11.56 4.20 13.27
N VAL A 34 -11.08 4.60 14.43
CA VAL A 34 -9.72 4.29 14.89
C VAL A 34 -9.51 2.80 15.05
N ALA A 35 -10.47 2.10 15.65
CA ALA A 35 -10.41 0.65 15.86
C ALA A 35 -10.34 -0.09 14.52
N ASN A 36 -11.14 0.33 13.54
CA ASN A 36 -11.16 -0.29 12.21
C ASN A 36 -9.83 -0.10 11.49
N ILE A 37 -9.21 1.07 11.60
CA ILE A 37 -7.90 1.33 11.02
C ILE A 37 -6.85 0.40 11.66
N ARG A 38 -6.82 0.34 12.99
CA ARG A 38 -5.87 -0.50 13.71
C ARG A 38 -6.02 -1.98 13.37
N ALA A 39 -7.24 -2.44 13.17
CA ALA A 39 -7.51 -3.84 12.81
C ALA A 39 -7.03 -4.18 11.40
N SER A 40 -6.91 -3.18 10.51
CA SER A 40 -6.61 -3.39 9.10
C SER A 40 -5.12 -3.30 8.77
N ILE A 41 -4.33 -2.66 9.62
CA ILE A 41 -2.90 -2.45 9.35
C ILE A 41 -2.06 -3.44 10.16
N ALA A 42 -1.15 -4.15 9.44
CA ALA A 42 -0.11 -4.94 10.07
C ALA A 42 1.10 -4.04 10.35
N PRO A 43 2.00 -4.42 11.28
CA PRO A 43 3.22 -3.66 11.52
C PRO A 43 4.00 -3.42 10.23
N GLY A 44 4.43 -2.18 10.00
CA GLY A 44 5.22 -1.81 8.83
C GLY A 44 4.43 -1.53 7.56
N VAL A 45 3.11 -1.70 7.55
CA VAL A 45 2.27 -1.39 6.39
C VAL A 45 2.11 0.13 6.28
N PRO A 46 2.51 0.76 5.15
CA PRO A 46 2.55 2.23 5.06
C PRO A 46 1.25 2.87 4.55
N ALA A 47 0.23 2.11 4.22
CA ALA A 47 -1.01 2.66 3.68
C ALA A 47 -2.22 1.79 3.99
N VAL A 48 -3.37 2.43 4.11
CA VAL A 48 -4.66 1.77 4.27
C VAL A 48 -5.74 2.62 3.60
N LEU A 49 -6.64 1.98 2.89
CA LEU A 49 -7.82 2.65 2.35
C LEU A 49 -8.87 2.74 3.44
N LEU A 50 -9.47 3.90 3.58
CA LEU A 50 -10.57 4.11 4.51
C LEU A 50 -11.87 4.04 3.73
N ALA A 51 -12.67 3.00 3.96
CA ALA A 51 -13.93 2.79 3.25
C ALA A 51 -14.79 4.05 3.30
N ASN A 52 -15.29 4.48 2.14
CA ASN A 52 -16.13 5.67 1.98
C ASN A 52 -15.49 6.99 2.40
N HIS A 53 -14.18 7.05 2.58
CA HIS A 53 -13.51 8.24 3.08
C HIS A 53 -12.30 8.63 2.24
N GLY A 54 -11.32 7.75 2.09
CA GLY A 54 -10.10 8.09 1.39
C GLY A 54 -8.95 7.13 1.69
N VAL A 55 -7.73 7.65 1.66
CA VAL A 55 -6.52 6.87 1.91
C VAL A 55 -5.71 7.50 3.03
N LEU A 56 -5.13 6.65 3.86
CA LEU A 56 -4.19 7.07 4.90
C LEU A 56 -2.83 6.48 4.54
N VAL A 57 -1.82 7.33 4.48
CA VAL A 57 -0.44 6.92 4.20
C VAL A 57 0.48 7.41 5.32
N PHE A 58 1.52 6.66 5.60
CA PHE A 58 2.50 7.03 6.61
C PHE A 58 3.87 6.50 6.23
N HIS A 59 4.89 7.27 6.58
CA HIS A 59 6.28 6.91 6.38
C HIS A 59 7.16 7.74 7.31
N ARG A 60 8.48 7.50 7.27
CA ARG A 60 9.44 8.21 8.12
C ARG A 60 9.50 9.70 7.86
N THR A 61 9.24 10.12 6.62
CA THR A 61 9.23 11.52 6.23
C THR A 61 7.98 11.85 5.44
N PRO A 62 7.53 13.12 5.43
CA PRO A 62 6.39 13.54 4.60
C PRO A 62 6.62 13.26 3.10
N GLU A 63 7.84 13.42 2.61
CA GLU A 63 8.17 13.17 1.21
C GLU A 63 7.96 11.71 0.83
N LEU A 64 8.39 10.79 1.69
CA LEU A 64 8.19 9.36 1.47
C LEU A 64 6.72 8.97 1.56
N ALA A 65 5.97 9.59 2.48
CA ALA A 65 4.53 9.36 2.59
C ALA A 65 3.80 9.79 1.30
N ILE A 66 4.19 10.93 0.72
CA ILE A 66 3.64 11.40 -0.55
C ILE A 66 3.94 10.40 -1.67
N LEU A 67 5.15 9.84 -1.71
CA LEU A 67 5.51 8.82 -2.69
C LEU A 67 4.65 7.57 -2.55
N VAL A 68 4.41 7.11 -1.31
CA VAL A 68 3.52 5.98 -1.06
C VAL A 68 2.11 6.27 -1.59
N GLY A 69 1.59 7.47 -1.32
CA GLY A 69 0.29 7.90 -1.83
C GLY A 69 0.22 7.86 -3.35
N GLY A 70 1.27 8.31 -4.01
CA GLY A 70 1.38 8.27 -5.47
C GLY A 70 1.38 6.86 -6.03
N VAL A 71 2.08 5.94 -5.37
CA VAL A 71 2.14 4.53 -5.78
C VAL A 71 0.78 3.84 -5.58
N VAL A 72 0.09 4.13 -4.49
CA VAL A 72 -1.26 3.62 -4.25
C VAL A 72 -2.22 4.11 -5.34
N GLU A 73 -2.16 5.39 -5.68
CA GLU A 73 -2.98 5.96 -6.76
C GLU A 73 -2.69 5.31 -8.10
N GLU A 74 -1.42 5.11 -8.42
CA GLU A 74 -1.00 4.42 -9.64
C GLU A 74 -1.57 3.01 -9.71
N ALA A 75 -1.47 2.25 -8.62
CA ALA A 75 -2.00 0.89 -8.57
C ALA A 75 -3.53 0.87 -8.73
N ALA A 76 -4.23 1.80 -8.10
CA ALA A 76 -5.68 1.93 -8.24
C ALA A 76 -6.07 2.25 -9.69
N GLN A 77 -5.36 3.18 -10.31
CA GLN A 77 -5.62 3.58 -11.70
C GLN A 77 -5.34 2.43 -12.66
N ALA A 78 -4.24 1.71 -12.45
CA ALA A 78 -3.91 0.54 -13.26
C ALA A 78 -4.99 -0.54 -13.17
N GLY A 79 -5.48 -0.79 -11.94
CA GLY A 79 -6.57 -1.76 -11.72
C GLY A 79 -7.86 -1.38 -12.44
N LEU A 80 -8.24 -0.11 -12.36
CA LEU A 80 -9.42 0.40 -13.06
C LEU A 80 -9.28 0.28 -14.57
N ASN A 81 -8.13 0.68 -15.11
CA ASN A 81 -7.88 0.62 -16.54
C ASN A 81 -7.85 -0.81 -17.06
N ALA A 82 -7.25 -1.72 -16.31
CA ALA A 82 -7.18 -3.14 -16.69
C ALA A 82 -8.56 -3.82 -16.62
N GLY A 83 -9.50 -3.27 -15.85
CA GLY A 83 -10.83 -3.85 -15.67
C GLY A 83 -11.58 -4.05 -16.98
N SER A 84 -11.36 -3.21 -17.99
CA SER A 84 -12.01 -3.31 -19.29
C SER A 84 -11.37 -4.33 -20.24
N ILE A 85 -10.23 -4.87 -19.89
CA ILE A 85 -9.47 -5.83 -20.73
C ILE A 85 -9.15 -7.13 -20.00
N GLY A 86 -9.95 -7.52 -19.02
CA GLY A 86 -9.80 -8.79 -18.32
C GLY A 86 -9.38 -8.67 -16.85
N GLY A 87 -9.07 -7.47 -16.39
CA GLY A 87 -8.67 -7.19 -15.01
C GLY A 87 -7.16 -7.23 -14.81
N PRO A 88 -6.69 -6.69 -13.69
CA PRO A 88 -5.28 -6.68 -13.36
C PRO A 88 -4.80 -8.07 -12.96
N VAL A 89 -3.50 -8.31 -13.16
CA VAL A 89 -2.85 -9.57 -12.78
C VAL A 89 -1.88 -9.28 -11.63
N GLU A 90 -2.08 -9.93 -10.49
CA GLU A 90 -1.17 -9.80 -9.37
C GLU A 90 0.20 -10.42 -9.70
N ILE A 91 1.27 -9.77 -9.24
CA ILE A 91 2.61 -10.31 -9.32
C ILE A 91 2.65 -11.56 -8.44
N PRO A 92 3.28 -12.67 -8.87
CA PRO A 92 3.42 -13.86 -8.02
C PRO A 92 4.02 -13.55 -6.67
N GLU A 93 3.53 -14.19 -5.61
CA GLU A 93 3.90 -13.86 -4.23
C GLU A 93 5.41 -13.82 -4.00
N GLU A 94 6.14 -14.82 -4.47
CA GLU A 94 7.59 -14.89 -4.29
C GLU A 94 8.34 -13.74 -4.95
N LEU A 95 7.81 -13.20 -6.04
CA LEU A 95 8.39 -12.06 -6.72
C LEU A 95 8.05 -10.74 -6.00
N ARG A 96 6.87 -10.65 -5.39
CA ARG A 96 6.48 -9.49 -4.57
C ARG A 96 7.39 -9.40 -3.34
N VAL A 97 7.60 -10.52 -2.67
CA VAL A 97 8.49 -10.59 -1.51
C VAL A 97 9.93 -10.25 -1.90
N ALA A 98 10.40 -10.77 -3.03
CA ALA A 98 11.74 -10.48 -3.53
C ALA A 98 11.92 -8.99 -3.84
N ALA A 99 10.91 -8.34 -4.41
CA ALA A 99 10.95 -6.91 -4.70
C ALA A 99 11.09 -6.09 -3.41
N LEU A 100 10.33 -6.44 -2.38
CA LEU A 100 10.41 -5.79 -1.07
C LEU A 100 11.80 -5.97 -0.46
N GLN A 101 12.33 -7.19 -0.49
CA GLN A 101 13.65 -7.48 0.06
C GLN A 101 14.76 -6.69 -0.65
N ARG A 102 14.70 -6.56 -1.99
CA ARG A 102 15.65 -5.75 -2.74
C ARG A 102 15.58 -4.27 -2.34
N ALA A 103 14.38 -3.75 -2.18
CA ALA A 103 14.18 -2.36 -1.77
C ALA A 103 14.75 -2.12 -0.38
N MET A 104 14.50 -3.02 0.55
CA MET A 104 15.03 -2.92 1.92
C MET A 104 16.55 -3.02 1.95
N ALA A 105 17.14 -3.92 1.17
CA ALA A 105 18.58 -4.06 1.06
C ALA A 105 19.23 -2.81 0.48
N PHE A 106 18.63 -2.24 -0.55
CA PHE A 106 19.11 -1.01 -1.18
C PHE A 106 19.06 0.17 -0.20
N GLU A 107 17.97 0.30 0.55
CA GLU A 107 17.82 1.34 1.57
C GLU A 107 18.86 1.20 2.67
N SER A 108 19.10 -0.03 3.14
CA SER A 108 20.13 -0.31 4.14
C SER A 108 21.52 0.09 3.66
N GLN A 109 21.86 -0.21 2.40
CA GLN A 109 23.14 0.20 1.81
C GLN A 109 23.25 1.72 1.70
N GLY A 110 22.20 2.39 1.29
CA GLY A 110 22.16 3.85 1.23
C GLY A 110 22.39 4.47 2.59
N THR A 111 21.80 3.93 3.63
CA THR A 111 21.96 4.39 5.01
C THR A 111 23.39 4.22 5.51
N ARG A 112 24.07 3.14 5.10
CA ARG A 112 25.47 2.90 5.49
C ARG A 112 26.46 3.89 4.88
N HIS A 113 26.12 4.49 3.76
CA HIS A 113 26.96 5.42 3.03
C HIS A 113 26.58 6.89 3.27
N ALA A 114 25.56 7.11 4.07
CA ALA A 114 25.08 8.46 4.41
C ALA A 114 25.83 9.06 5.65
#